data_2f5d2cd3afb38b5d5a15aafe563c0de6
#
_entry.id   2f5d2cd3afb38b5d5a15aafe563c0de6
#
_cell.length_a   1.000
_cell.length_b   1.000
_cell.length_c   1.000
_cell.angle_alpha   90.00
_cell.angle_beta   90.00
_cell.angle_gamma   90.00
#
_symmetry.space_group_name_H-M   'P 1'
#
loop_
_entity.id
_entity.type
_entity.pdbx_description
1 polymer ?
#
loop_
_entity_poly.entity_id
_entity_poly.type
_entity_poly.pdbx_seq_one_letter_code
_entity_poly.pdbx_strand_id
1 'polypeptide(L)'
;PILVVVALVVSLFIKTFLVQFFYIPSGSMENTLQIKDRVAVNKVPFLSRNIARGDVVVFKAPMSNGTDYIKRVIGLPGDVIQLRDGILEINGVAVKKERIADLVIPVTQNMRDTAEVDRNPFPCWRPDMEEPSADGGSQCRYPRYRETLPEGKSYEILDLQNGLEGDNTQAFVVGEDDLFLMGDNRDRSADSRWTPIDKPGAIGIVPQKNLVGRALVSVFSTDGSSHWLLPWTWFTAMRPERIGRGF
;
A
#
# COMPACT_ATOMS: atom_id res chain seq x y z
N PRO A 1 34.51 20.35 14.89
CA PRO A 1 33.19 20.47 15.51
C PRO A 1 32.16 21.14 14.61
N ILE A 2 32.50 22.24 13.89
CA ILE A 2 31.56 23.00 13.04
C ILE A 2 30.94 22.14 11.94
N LEU A 3 31.74 21.34 11.21
CA LEU A 3 31.26 20.45 10.14
C LEU A 3 30.24 19.43 10.66
N VAL A 4 30.43 18.89 11.85
CA VAL A 4 29.48 17.94 12.47
C VAL A 4 28.16 18.66 12.79
N VAL A 5 28.22 19.86 13.33
CA VAL A 5 27.01 20.65 13.63
C VAL A 5 26.27 20.98 12.34
N VAL A 6 26.96 21.44 11.29
CA VAL A 6 26.36 21.71 9.99
C VAL A 6 25.71 20.47 9.41
N ALA A 7 26.39 19.32 9.42
CA ALA A 7 25.86 18.05 8.93
C ALA A 7 24.60 17.61 9.69
N LEU A 8 24.59 17.77 11.02
CA LEU A 8 23.40 17.48 11.85
C LEU A 8 22.24 18.42 11.52
N VAL A 9 22.46 19.72 11.39
CA VAL A 9 21.44 20.70 11.04
C VAL A 9 20.85 20.41 9.66
N VAL A 10 21.69 20.15 8.66
CA VAL A 10 21.27 19.79 7.30
C VAL A 10 20.49 18.49 7.29
N SER A 11 20.98 17.46 8.00
CA SER A 11 20.27 16.17 8.13
C SER A 11 18.91 16.33 8.79
N LEU A 12 18.84 17.11 9.87
CA LEU A 12 17.58 17.40 10.56
C LEU A 12 16.61 18.17 9.65
N PHE A 13 17.10 19.15 8.90
CA PHE A 13 16.29 19.90 7.94
C PHE A 13 15.71 18.98 6.85
N ILE A 14 16.55 18.14 6.23
CA ILE A 14 16.12 17.18 5.20
C ILE A 14 15.05 16.24 5.77
N LYS A 15 15.32 15.63 6.93
CA LYS A 15 14.39 14.71 7.59
C LYS A 15 13.07 15.38 7.98
N THR A 16 13.10 16.63 8.40
CA THR A 16 11.90 17.33 8.87
C THR A 16 11.03 17.82 7.71
N PHE A 17 11.65 18.33 6.64
CA PHE A 17 10.92 19.06 5.60
C PHE A 17 10.86 18.37 4.24
N LEU A 18 11.81 17.48 3.92
CA LEU A 18 11.91 16.91 2.58
C LEU A 18 11.54 15.44 2.51
N VAL A 19 12.09 14.60 3.39
CA VAL A 19 11.89 13.14 3.32
C VAL A 19 11.57 12.58 4.70
N GLN A 20 10.54 11.74 4.76
CA GLN A 20 10.18 10.99 5.96
C GLN A 20 10.12 9.49 5.63
N PHE A 21 10.57 8.66 6.58
CA PHE A 21 10.51 7.21 6.43
C PHE A 21 9.31 6.66 7.20
N PHE A 22 8.57 5.76 6.54
CA PHE A 22 7.43 5.09 7.10
C PHE A 22 7.64 3.57 7.10
N TYR A 23 7.15 2.94 8.13
CA TYR A 23 7.09 1.49 8.26
C TYR A 23 5.72 1.00 7.79
N ILE A 24 5.67 -0.11 7.05
CA ILE A 24 4.43 -0.69 6.52
C ILE A 24 3.97 -1.82 7.45
N PRO A 25 2.89 -1.62 8.22
CA PRO A 25 2.41 -2.62 9.17
C PRO A 25 1.36 -3.57 8.60
N SER A 26 0.75 -3.26 7.45
CA SER A 26 -0.40 -4.01 6.92
C SER A 26 -0.26 -4.39 5.44
N GLY A 27 -0.98 -5.43 5.03
CA GLY A 27 -0.98 -5.94 3.66
C GLY A 27 -1.94 -5.22 2.70
N SER A 28 -2.52 -4.06 3.06
CA SER A 28 -3.51 -3.39 2.20
C SER A 28 -2.94 -2.83 0.89
N MET A 29 -1.62 -2.69 0.80
CA MET A 29 -0.88 -2.29 -0.39
C MET A 29 -0.04 -3.44 -0.96
N GLU A 30 -0.28 -4.68 -0.50
CA GLU A 30 0.37 -5.86 -1.06
C GLU A 30 0.15 -5.94 -2.55
N ASN A 31 1.02 -6.39 -3.10
CA ASN A 31 1.98 -6.52 -4.14
C ASN A 31 2.96 -5.33 -4.21
N THR A 32 2.50 -4.09 -4.19
CA THR A 32 3.37 -2.90 -4.28
C THR A 32 4.24 -2.75 -3.03
N LEU A 33 3.61 -2.76 -1.85
CA LEU A 33 4.29 -2.69 -0.55
C LEU A 33 3.97 -3.94 0.27
N GLN A 34 5.00 -4.55 0.83
CA GLN A 34 4.82 -5.68 1.74
C GLN A 34 4.96 -5.24 3.20
N ILE A 35 4.36 -6.02 4.09
CA ILE A 35 4.53 -5.84 5.53
C ILE A 35 6.03 -5.83 5.85
N LYS A 36 6.44 -4.89 6.71
CA LYS A 36 7.83 -4.63 7.13
C LYS A 36 8.73 -3.95 6.08
N ASP A 37 8.17 -3.46 4.98
CA ASP A 37 8.86 -2.48 4.14
C ASP A 37 9.05 -1.15 4.90
N ARG A 38 10.14 -0.46 4.60
CA ARG A 38 10.38 0.92 4.99
C ARG A 38 10.44 1.77 3.74
N VAL A 39 9.59 2.79 3.68
CA VAL A 39 9.35 3.59 2.48
C VAL A 39 9.83 5.01 2.71
N ALA A 40 10.59 5.54 1.75
CA ALA A 40 10.92 6.96 1.71
C ALA A 40 9.74 7.74 1.11
N VAL A 41 9.27 8.74 1.82
CA VAL A 41 8.14 9.58 1.45
C VAL A 41 8.61 11.01 1.25
N ASN A 42 8.39 11.55 0.06
CA ASN A 42 8.70 12.93 -0.28
C ASN A 42 7.55 13.85 0.17
N LYS A 43 7.88 14.84 0.98
CA LYS A 43 6.93 15.85 1.50
C LYS A 43 6.81 17.09 0.62
N VAL A 44 7.77 17.30 -0.27
CA VAL A 44 7.85 18.52 -1.12
C VAL A 44 6.68 18.67 -2.12
N PRO A 45 6.15 17.60 -2.76
CA PRO A 45 5.02 17.74 -3.70
C PRO A 45 3.76 18.36 -3.11
N PHE A 46 3.60 18.30 -1.77
CA PHE A 46 2.46 18.93 -1.09
C PHE A 46 2.51 20.45 -1.12
N LEU A 47 3.70 21.01 -1.19
CA LEU A 47 3.89 22.46 -1.35
C LEU A 47 3.45 22.93 -2.74
N SER A 48 3.42 22.02 -3.73
CA SER A 48 3.09 22.32 -5.13
C SER A 48 1.75 21.75 -5.62
N ARG A 49 0.99 21.03 -4.78
CA ARG A 49 -0.29 20.35 -5.13
C ARG A 49 -0.22 19.43 -6.37
N ASN A 50 0.96 18.97 -6.75
CA ASN A 50 1.16 18.08 -7.92
C ASN A 50 0.94 16.61 -7.54
N ILE A 51 -0.32 16.23 -7.29
CA ILE A 51 -0.73 14.85 -7.09
C ILE A 51 -1.32 14.35 -8.39
N ALA A 52 -0.81 13.22 -8.85
CA ALA A 52 -1.30 12.55 -10.04
C ALA A 52 -2.05 11.27 -9.68
N ARG A 53 -2.99 10.89 -10.52
CA ARG A 53 -3.63 9.59 -10.45
C ARG A 53 -2.57 8.49 -10.57
N GLY A 54 -2.71 7.47 -9.73
CA GLY A 54 -1.73 6.39 -9.61
C GLY A 54 -0.55 6.66 -8.68
N ASP A 55 -0.44 7.85 -8.06
CA ASP A 55 0.58 8.08 -7.03
C ASP A 55 0.24 7.31 -5.75
N VAL A 56 1.26 6.78 -5.08
CA VAL A 56 1.12 6.19 -3.75
C VAL A 56 1.39 7.28 -2.71
N VAL A 57 0.43 7.52 -1.83
CA VAL A 57 0.46 8.64 -0.89
C VAL A 57 0.30 8.18 0.55
N VAL A 58 1.01 8.86 1.45
CA VAL A 58 0.79 8.78 2.90
C VAL A 58 -0.09 9.96 3.32
N PHE A 59 -1.06 9.68 4.16
CA PHE A 59 -2.04 10.67 4.62
C PHE A 59 -2.55 10.32 6.03
N LYS A 60 -3.09 11.31 6.71
CA LYS A 60 -3.81 11.13 7.99
C LYS A 60 -5.27 10.79 7.69
N ALA A 61 -5.70 9.59 8.09
CA ALA A 61 -7.07 9.19 7.84
C ALA A 61 -8.05 10.09 8.62
N PRO A 62 -9.14 10.54 7.99
CA PRO A 62 -10.03 11.57 8.55
C PRO A 62 -10.61 11.23 9.93
N MET A 63 -10.86 9.95 10.21
CA MET A 63 -11.51 9.45 11.43
C MET A 63 -10.56 8.73 12.40
N SER A 64 -9.26 8.79 12.20
CA SER A 64 -8.26 7.96 12.93
C SER A 64 -7.35 8.79 13.79
N ASN A 65 -7.74 9.51 14.76
CA ASN A 65 -6.86 10.19 15.75
C ASN A 65 -5.42 10.51 15.27
N GLY A 66 -5.25 10.84 13.97
CA GLY A 66 -3.97 11.19 13.36
C GLY A 66 -3.08 10.03 12.91
N THR A 67 -3.57 8.80 12.86
CA THR A 67 -2.83 7.65 12.33
C THR A 67 -2.55 7.84 10.84
N ASP A 68 -1.30 7.55 10.45
CA ASP A 68 -0.87 7.61 9.06
C ASP A 68 -1.27 6.34 8.30
N TYR A 69 -1.87 6.53 7.13
CA TYR A 69 -2.25 5.48 6.20
C TYR A 69 -1.50 5.66 4.89
N ILE A 70 -1.39 4.57 4.12
CA ILE A 70 -0.80 4.60 2.79
C ILE A 70 -1.74 3.93 1.79
N LYS A 71 -2.04 4.62 0.68
CA LYS A 71 -2.94 4.15 -0.40
C LYS A 71 -2.52 4.74 -1.73
N ARG A 72 -3.12 4.25 -2.81
CA ARG A 72 -2.95 4.78 -4.18
C ARG A 72 -4.06 5.76 -4.51
N VAL A 73 -3.69 6.87 -5.15
CA VAL A 73 -4.64 7.85 -5.68
C VAL A 73 -5.33 7.27 -6.92
N ILE A 74 -6.65 7.14 -6.83
CA ILE A 74 -7.49 6.63 -7.93
C ILE A 74 -8.37 7.74 -8.49
N GLY A 75 -9.00 8.54 -7.65
CA GLY A 75 -9.82 9.67 -8.07
C GLY A 75 -9.21 10.99 -7.65
N LEU A 76 -9.24 11.96 -8.55
CA LEU A 76 -8.87 13.35 -8.37
C LEU A 76 -10.12 14.21 -8.24
N PRO A 77 -10.03 15.48 -7.80
CA PRO A 77 -11.16 16.40 -7.75
C PRO A 77 -11.99 16.42 -9.04
N GLY A 78 -13.31 16.30 -8.89
CA GLY A 78 -14.26 16.27 -10.00
C GLY A 78 -14.48 14.90 -10.65
N ASP A 79 -13.69 13.87 -10.30
CA ASP A 79 -13.89 12.54 -10.86
C ASP A 79 -15.14 11.85 -10.28
N VAL A 80 -15.70 10.97 -11.10
CA VAL A 80 -16.72 9.99 -10.71
C VAL A 80 -16.07 8.60 -10.74
N ILE A 81 -16.00 7.95 -9.58
CA ILE A 81 -15.37 6.64 -9.41
C ILE A 81 -16.44 5.61 -9.10
N GLN A 82 -16.41 4.47 -9.79
CA GLN A 82 -17.28 3.33 -9.53
C GLN A 82 -16.54 2.01 -9.77
N LEU A 83 -16.92 0.95 -9.08
CA LEU A 83 -16.53 -0.42 -9.42
C LEU A 83 -17.75 -1.21 -9.91
N ARG A 84 -17.58 -1.98 -10.97
CA ARG A 84 -18.56 -2.93 -11.51
C ARG A 84 -17.85 -4.26 -11.77
N ASP A 85 -18.27 -5.30 -11.09
CA ASP A 85 -17.68 -6.64 -11.16
C ASP A 85 -16.15 -6.64 -11.01
N GLY A 86 -15.66 -5.84 -10.05
CA GLY A 86 -14.24 -5.66 -9.77
C GLY A 86 -13.45 -4.86 -10.82
N ILE A 87 -14.14 -4.28 -11.81
CA ILE A 87 -13.53 -3.36 -12.78
C ILE A 87 -13.73 -1.92 -12.31
N LEU A 88 -12.63 -1.21 -12.21
CA LEU A 88 -12.63 0.22 -11.87
C LEU A 88 -13.13 1.04 -13.07
N GLU A 89 -14.08 1.91 -12.86
CA GLU A 89 -14.53 2.92 -13.81
C GLU A 89 -14.19 4.32 -13.30
N ILE A 90 -13.64 5.15 -14.17
CA ILE A 90 -13.33 6.56 -13.91
C ILE A 90 -14.06 7.41 -14.95
N ASN A 91 -14.96 8.27 -14.50
CA ASN A 91 -15.79 9.12 -15.37
C ASN A 91 -16.57 8.31 -16.42
N GLY A 92 -17.05 7.12 -16.04
CA GLY A 92 -17.77 6.21 -16.91
C GLY A 92 -16.92 5.42 -17.89
N VAL A 93 -15.59 5.54 -17.81
CA VAL A 93 -14.65 4.78 -18.66
C VAL A 93 -14.01 3.67 -17.83
N ALA A 94 -14.16 2.42 -18.29
CA ALA A 94 -13.57 1.26 -17.65
C ALA A 94 -12.05 1.28 -17.75
N VAL A 95 -11.37 1.10 -16.62
CA VAL A 95 -9.91 0.95 -16.54
C VAL A 95 -9.53 -0.44 -17.04
N LYS A 96 -8.56 -0.51 -17.96
CA LYS A 96 -8.08 -1.77 -18.47
C LYS A 96 -7.45 -2.61 -17.35
N LYS A 97 -8.00 -3.80 -17.09
CA LYS A 97 -7.53 -4.76 -16.08
C LYS A 97 -7.12 -6.06 -16.77
N GLU A 98 -5.86 -6.43 -16.67
CA GLU A 98 -5.28 -7.61 -17.32
C GLU A 98 -4.76 -8.59 -16.29
N ARG A 99 -5.13 -9.87 -16.41
CA ARG A 99 -4.55 -10.93 -15.58
C ARG A 99 -3.08 -11.11 -15.92
N ILE A 100 -2.21 -11.11 -14.92
CA ILE A 100 -0.78 -11.36 -15.04
C ILE A 100 -0.36 -12.55 -14.17
N ALA A 101 0.92 -12.92 -14.19
CA ALA A 101 1.43 -13.99 -13.34
C ALA A 101 1.11 -13.74 -11.87
N ASP A 102 0.73 -14.79 -11.15
CA ASP A 102 0.38 -14.73 -9.73
C ASP A 102 1.53 -14.16 -8.89
N LEU A 103 1.19 -13.48 -7.81
CA LEU A 103 2.13 -13.17 -6.77
C LEU A 103 2.33 -14.42 -5.91
N VAL A 104 3.57 -14.91 -5.86
CA VAL A 104 3.97 -16.03 -5.02
C VAL A 104 4.86 -15.52 -3.89
N ILE A 105 4.47 -15.78 -2.65
CA ILE A 105 5.21 -15.38 -1.44
C ILE A 105 5.54 -16.63 -0.64
N PRO A 106 6.83 -16.97 -0.42
CA PRO A 106 7.20 -18.05 0.47
C PRO A 106 6.66 -17.82 1.88
N VAL A 107 6.07 -18.84 2.48
CA VAL A 107 5.58 -18.77 3.87
C VAL A 107 6.78 -18.91 4.80
N THR A 108 7.04 -17.83 5.54
CA THR A 108 8.10 -17.82 6.55
C THR A 108 7.56 -18.20 7.94
N GLN A 109 8.44 -18.62 8.84
CA GLN A 109 8.07 -18.88 10.22
C GLN A 109 7.44 -17.64 10.87
N ASN A 110 7.98 -16.46 10.58
CA ASN A 110 7.42 -15.21 11.10
C ASN A 110 5.98 -14.94 10.62
N MET A 111 5.62 -15.34 9.39
CA MET A 111 4.21 -15.25 8.92
C MET A 111 3.30 -16.19 9.72
N ARG A 112 3.76 -17.39 10.06
CA ARG A 112 3.02 -18.33 10.90
C ARG A 112 2.85 -17.80 12.32
N ASP A 113 3.92 -17.31 12.92
CA ASP A 113 3.89 -16.73 14.28
C ASP A 113 2.95 -15.50 14.35
N THR A 114 2.97 -14.65 13.33
CA THR A 114 2.07 -13.49 13.24
C THR A 114 0.61 -13.92 13.07
N ALA A 115 0.35 -14.93 12.25
CA ALA A 115 -0.98 -15.50 12.05
C ALA A 115 -1.55 -16.05 13.36
N GLU A 116 -0.73 -16.73 14.16
CA GLU A 116 -1.12 -17.25 15.46
C GLU A 116 -1.48 -16.13 16.44
N VAL A 117 -0.67 -15.05 16.50
CA VAL A 117 -0.92 -13.87 17.36
C VAL A 117 -2.21 -13.16 16.96
N ASP A 118 -2.45 -13.00 15.66
CA ASP A 118 -3.64 -12.32 15.12
C ASP A 118 -4.90 -13.20 15.15
N ARG A 119 -4.79 -14.41 15.73
CA ARG A 119 -5.86 -15.43 15.75
C ARG A 119 -6.37 -15.78 14.34
N ASN A 120 -5.57 -15.55 13.34
CA ASN A 120 -5.77 -16.07 11.99
C ASN A 120 -5.00 -17.37 11.86
N PRO A 121 -5.67 -18.54 11.76
CA PRO A 121 -4.98 -19.84 11.76
C PRO A 121 -4.11 -20.07 10.51
N PHE A 122 -4.12 -19.15 9.55
CA PHE A 122 -3.45 -19.31 8.27
C PHE A 122 -2.43 -18.19 8.01
N PRO A 123 -1.21 -18.52 7.52
CA PRO A 123 -0.22 -17.52 7.15
C PRO A 123 -0.61 -16.76 5.87
N CYS A 124 -1.41 -17.38 5.01
CA CYS A 124 -1.99 -16.75 3.81
C CYS A 124 -3.35 -16.13 4.12
N TRP A 125 -3.89 -15.33 3.21
CA TRP A 125 -5.21 -14.71 3.41
C TRP A 125 -6.33 -15.74 3.61
N ARG A 126 -6.24 -16.89 2.91
CA ARG A 126 -7.16 -18.03 3.04
C ARG A 126 -6.36 -19.33 2.97
N PRO A 127 -6.92 -20.44 3.54
CA PRO A 127 -6.25 -21.74 3.52
C PRO A 127 -5.98 -22.27 2.11
N ASP A 128 -6.92 -22.05 1.20
CA ASP A 128 -6.84 -22.50 -0.20
C ASP A 128 -5.82 -21.73 -1.05
N MET A 129 -5.23 -20.67 -0.50
CA MET A 129 -4.15 -19.90 -1.12
C MET A 129 -2.75 -20.31 -0.64
N GLU A 130 -2.68 -21.23 0.33
CA GLU A 130 -1.42 -21.87 0.72
C GLU A 130 -1.22 -23.16 -0.07
N GLU A 131 -0.08 -23.29 -0.73
CA GLU A 131 0.28 -24.46 -1.51
C GLU A 131 1.72 -24.92 -1.20
N PRO A 132 2.07 -26.20 -1.46
CA PRO A 132 3.45 -26.65 -1.35
C PRO A 132 4.39 -25.87 -2.28
N SER A 133 5.58 -25.56 -1.80
CA SER A 133 6.66 -24.94 -2.58
C SER A 133 7.63 -26.03 -3.07
N ALA A 134 8.33 -25.76 -4.17
CA ALA A 134 9.29 -26.67 -4.78
C ALA A 134 10.49 -27.03 -3.88
N ASP A 135 10.81 -26.20 -2.90
CA ASP A 135 11.87 -26.40 -1.91
C ASP A 135 11.46 -27.22 -0.68
N GLY A 136 10.23 -27.76 -0.68
CA GLY A 136 9.66 -28.55 0.42
C GLY A 136 8.99 -27.72 1.52
N GLY A 137 8.93 -26.39 1.37
CA GLY A 137 8.18 -25.49 2.23
C GLY A 137 6.73 -25.29 1.76
N SER A 138 6.14 -24.16 2.12
CA SER A 138 4.85 -23.70 1.58
C SER A 138 4.94 -22.26 1.11
N GLN A 139 4.01 -21.88 0.24
CA GLN A 139 3.94 -20.54 -0.33
C GLN A 139 2.49 -20.08 -0.45
N CYS A 140 2.26 -18.78 -0.35
CA CYS A 140 0.98 -18.16 -0.68
C CYS A 140 0.96 -17.79 -2.15
N ARG A 141 -0.11 -18.16 -2.87
CA ARG A 141 -0.33 -17.77 -4.26
C ARG A 141 -1.55 -16.86 -4.36
N TYR A 142 -1.32 -15.65 -4.90
CA TYR A 142 -2.36 -14.63 -5.01
C TYR A 142 -2.61 -14.23 -6.46
N PRO A 143 -3.88 -14.20 -6.91
CA PRO A 143 -4.27 -13.65 -8.21
C PRO A 143 -3.81 -12.19 -8.34
N ARG A 144 -3.08 -11.89 -9.43
CA ARG A 144 -2.52 -10.58 -9.67
C ARG A 144 -2.96 -10.04 -11.04
N TYR A 145 -3.25 -8.75 -11.07
CA TYR A 145 -3.70 -8.05 -12.27
C TYR A 145 -2.88 -6.76 -12.45
N ARG A 146 -2.83 -6.30 -13.71
CA ARG A 146 -2.32 -4.99 -14.06
C ARG A 146 -3.48 -4.10 -14.45
N GLU A 147 -3.61 -2.97 -13.80
CA GLU A 147 -4.51 -1.88 -14.21
C GLU A 147 -3.72 -0.82 -14.97
N THR A 148 -4.32 -0.30 -16.04
CA THR A 148 -3.79 0.80 -16.83
C THR A 148 -4.77 1.94 -16.81
N LEU A 149 -4.38 3.03 -16.15
CA LEU A 149 -5.18 4.25 -16.03
C LEU A 149 -5.35 4.96 -17.38
N PRO A 150 -6.37 5.82 -17.54
CA PRO A 150 -6.59 6.56 -18.79
C PRO A 150 -5.38 7.36 -19.26
N GLU A 151 -4.56 7.86 -18.33
CA GLU A 151 -3.34 8.60 -18.61
C GLU A 151 -2.14 7.72 -19.02
N GLY A 152 -2.32 6.41 -19.08
CA GLY A 152 -1.31 5.43 -19.49
C GLY A 152 -0.43 4.89 -18.34
N LYS A 153 -0.52 5.44 -17.13
CA LYS A 153 0.19 4.88 -15.97
C LYS A 153 -0.39 3.52 -15.60
N SER A 154 0.48 2.53 -15.43
CA SER A 154 0.07 1.17 -15.04
C SER A 154 0.63 0.82 -13.66
N TYR A 155 -0.12 0.01 -12.92
CA TYR A 155 0.31 -0.57 -11.65
C TYR A 155 -0.33 -1.94 -11.46
N GLU A 156 0.18 -2.70 -10.53
CA GLU A 156 -0.29 -4.05 -10.26
C GLU A 156 -1.13 -4.10 -8.98
N ILE A 157 -2.18 -4.90 -9.01
CA ILE A 157 -3.11 -5.09 -7.90
C ILE A 157 -3.29 -6.56 -7.58
N LEU A 158 -3.70 -6.85 -6.35
CA LEU A 158 -4.28 -8.13 -5.96
C LEU A 158 -5.80 -7.99 -5.90
N ASP A 159 -6.47 -8.89 -6.57
CA ASP A 159 -7.91 -9.11 -6.51
C ASP A 159 -8.11 -10.59 -6.28
N LEU A 160 -8.33 -10.94 -5.00
CA LEU A 160 -8.14 -12.29 -4.50
C LEU A 160 -9.37 -13.16 -4.69
N GLN A 161 -10.55 -12.54 -4.77
CA GLN A 161 -11.82 -13.23 -4.92
C GLN A 161 -12.85 -12.33 -5.60
N ASN A 162 -13.47 -12.84 -6.67
CA ASN A 162 -14.57 -12.15 -7.33
C ASN A 162 -15.87 -12.21 -6.52
N GLY A 163 -16.71 -11.19 -6.68
CA GLY A 163 -18.04 -11.12 -6.10
C GLY A 163 -18.07 -10.68 -4.64
N LEU A 164 -17.00 -10.07 -4.16
CA LEU A 164 -17.01 -9.42 -2.86
C LEU A 164 -17.75 -8.07 -2.90
N GLU A 165 -18.16 -7.60 -1.73
CA GLU A 165 -18.94 -6.36 -1.59
C GLU A 165 -18.24 -5.14 -2.24
N GLY A 166 -16.90 -5.10 -2.21
CA GLY A 166 -16.11 -4.04 -2.81
C GLY A 166 -16.01 -4.06 -4.33
N ASP A 167 -16.51 -5.12 -5.00
CA ASP A 167 -16.46 -5.27 -6.45
C ASP A 167 -17.60 -4.52 -7.17
N ASN A 168 -18.68 -4.26 -6.47
CA ASN A 168 -19.82 -3.51 -6.97
C ASN A 168 -20.15 -2.37 -6.02
N THR A 169 -19.92 -1.13 -6.46
CA THR A 169 -20.15 0.06 -5.63
C THR A 169 -21.15 1.01 -6.27
N GLN A 170 -21.70 1.90 -5.46
CA GLN A 170 -22.29 3.12 -5.99
C GLN A 170 -21.23 4.00 -6.64
N ALA A 171 -21.66 4.98 -7.42
CA ALA A 171 -20.76 6.00 -7.96
C ALA A 171 -20.37 6.99 -6.84
N PHE A 172 -19.06 7.28 -6.72
CA PHE A 172 -18.51 8.25 -5.79
C PHE A 172 -18.08 9.49 -6.57
N VAL A 173 -18.62 10.64 -6.23
CA VAL A 173 -18.17 11.93 -6.77
C VAL A 173 -17.10 12.50 -5.86
N VAL A 174 -15.91 12.75 -6.40
CA VAL A 174 -14.78 13.29 -5.65
C VAL A 174 -14.92 14.82 -5.59
N GLY A 175 -14.99 15.37 -4.37
CA GLY A 175 -15.11 16.80 -4.14
C GLY A 175 -13.87 17.59 -4.62
N GLU A 176 -14.01 18.92 -4.74
CA GLU A 176 -12.97 19.84 -5.24
C GLU A 176 -11.65 19.78 -4.45
N ASP A 177 -11.70 19.51 -3.16
CA ASP A 177 -10.52 19.43 -2.28
C ASP A 177 -10.23 18.01 -1.81
N ASP A 178 -10.83 16.99 -2.44
CA ASP A 178 -10.81 15.61 -1.98
C ASP A 178 -10.04 14.69 -2.93
N LEU A 179 -9.76 13.49 -2.43
CA LEU A 179 -9.17 12.39 -3.18
C LEU A 179 -9.90 11.08 -2.89
N PHE A 180 -10.03 10.23 -3.91
CA PHE A 180 -10.47 8.86 -3.76
C PHE A 180 -9.25 7.93 -3.79
N LEU A 181 -9.01 7.24 -2.69
CA LEU A 181 -7.82 6.45 -2.45
C LEU A 181 -8.17 4.97 -2.32
N MET A 182 -7.43 4.08 -2.98
CA MET A 182 -7.62 2.63 -2.86
C MET A 182 -6.33 1.91 -2.50
N GLY A 183 -6.48 0.74 -1.87
CA GLY A 183 -5.36 -0.19 -1.69
C GLY A 183 -5.08 -1.01 -2.94
N ASP A 184 -3.83 -1.37 -3.15
CA ASP A 184 -3.44 -2.25 -4.25
C ASP A 184 -3.85 -3.70 -3.97
N ASN A 185 -4.01 -4.11 -2.71
CA ASN A 185 -4.70 -5.34 -2.34
C ASN A 185 -6.19 -5.03 -2.15
N ARG A 186 -6.97 -5.19 -3.20
CA ARG A 186 -8.37 -4.75 -3.30
C ARG A 186 -9.27 -5.35 -2.22
N ASP A 187 -9.07 -6.61 -1.88
CA ASP A 187 -9.92 -7.34 -0.93
C ASP A 187 -9.48 -7.15 0.53
N ARG A 188 -8.21 -6.78 0.73
CA ARG A 188 -7.65 -6.55 2.07
C ARG A 188 -7.46 -5.06 2.40
N SER A 189 -8.16 -4.17 1.71
CA SER A 189 -8.09 -2.74 1.94
C SER A 189 -9.40 -2.18 2.48
N ALA A 190 -9.33 -1.51 3.61
CA ALA A 190 -10.36 -0.62 4.10
C ALA A 190 -10.02 0.79 3.58
N ASP A 191 -10.61 1.18 2.45
CA ASP A 191 -10.24 2.37 1.69
C ASP A 191 -11.44 3.27 1.37
N SER A 192 -11.35 4.13 0.37
CA SER A 192 -12.41 5.10 0.04
C SER A 192 -13.71 4.49 -0.48
N ARG A 193 -13.71 3.21 -0.82
CA ARG A 193 -14.95 2.48 -1.17
C ARG A 193 -15.91 2.33 0.00
N TRP A 194 -15.41 2.49 1.22
CA TRP A 194 -16.13 2.28 2.46
C TRP A 194 -16.10 3.51 3.33
N THR A 195 -17.18 3.77 4.06
CA THR A 195 -17.12 4.72 5.17
C THR A 195 -16.70 4.00 6.47
N PRO A 196 -16.19 4.73 7.48
CA PRO A 196 -15.89 4.15 8.78
C PRO A 196 -17.11 3.52 9.49
N ILE A 197 -18.33 3.86 9.06
CA ILE A 197 -19.59 3.26 9.54
C ILE A 197 -19.77 1.89 8.91
N ASP A 198 -19.50 1.77 7.60
CA ASP A 198 -19.69 0.51 6.86
C ASP A 198 -18.63 -0.53 7.22
N LYS A 199 -17.38 -0.09 7.39
CA LYS A 199 -16.25 -0.99 7.63
C LYS A 199 -15.25 -0.36 8.61
N PRO A 200 -14.95 -1.02 9.74
CA PRO A 200 -13.93 -0.54 10.67
C PRO A 200 -12.57 -0.34 9.99
N GLY A 201 -11.95 0.82 10.23
CA GLY A 201 -10.67 1.20 9.64
C GLY A 201 -10.77 1.72 8.21
N ALA A 202 -11.96 1.83 7.62
CA ALA A 202 -12.17 2.49 6.34
C ALA A 202 -11.90 4.00 6.46
N ILE A 203 -11.48 4.58 5.34
CA ILE A 203 -11.02 5.97 5.32
C ILE A 203 -12.02 6.94 4.71
N GLY A 204 -12.98 6.44 3.91
CA GLY A 204 -13.87 7.30 3.13
C GLY A 204 -13.11 8.15 2.11
N ILE A 205 -13.76 9.19 1.62
CA ILE A 205 -13.12 10.21 0.78
C ILE A 205 -12.17 11.04 1.66
N VAL A 206 -10.96 11.33 1.15
CA VAL A 206 -9.88 11.92 1.94
C VAL A 206 -9.58 13.33 1.47
N PRO A 207 -9.74 14.35 2.35
CA PRO A 207 -9.36 15.71 2.02
C PRO A 207 -7.85 15.83 1.70
N GLN A 208 -7.51 16.57 0.64
CA GLN A 208 -6.12 16.78 0.22
C GLN A 208 -5.24 17.37 1.35
N LYS A 209 -5.80 18.19 2.23
CA LYS A 209 -5.10 18.75 3.40
C LYS A 209 -4.59 17.68 4.38
N ASN A 210 -5.12 16.47 4.32
CA ASN A 210 -4.71 15.36 5.18
C ASN A 210 -3.46 14.64 4.66
N LEU A 211 -3.02 14.95 3.46
CA LEU A 211 -1.87 14.31 2.86
C LEU A 211 -0.58 14.66 3.64
N VAL A 212 0.32 13.70 3.78
CA VAL A 212 1.63 13.83 4.43
C VAL A 212 2.75 13.82 3.39
N GLY A 213 2.67 12.92 2.39
CA GLY A 213 3.71 12.82 1.38
C GLY A 213 3.44 11.78 0.30
N ARG A 214 4.20 11.86 -0.81
CA ARG A 214 4.21 10.85 -1.88
C ARG A 214 5.30 9.82 -1.60
N ALA A 215 4.94 8.55 -1.59
CA ALA A 215 5.88 7.46 -1.51
C ALA A 215 6.72 7.38 -2.78
N LEU A 216 8.03 7.28 -2.63
CA LEU A 216 8.97 7.25 -3.75
C LEU A 216 9.52 5.85 -4.00
N VAL A 217 10.06 5.24 -2.95
CA VAL A 217 10.86 4.02 -3.07
C VAL A 217 10.90 3.28 -1.74
N SER A 218 10.92 1.95 -1.81
CA SER A 218 11.26 1.12 -0.66
C SER A 218 12.76 1.18 -0.40
N VAL A 219 13.15 1.64 0.78
CA VAL A 219 14.57 1.82 1.15
C VAL A 219 15.11 0.64 1.94
N PHE A 220 14.24 -0.12 2.58
CA PHE A 220 14.61 -1.31 3.35
C PHE A 220 13.40 -2.24 3.47
N SER A 221 13.65 -3.54 3.46
CA SER A 221 12.61 -4.56 3.55
C SER A 221 13.15 -5.81 4.25
N THR A 222 12.37 -6.36 5.19
CA THR A 222 12.70 -7.62 5.85
C THR A 222 11.49 -8.55 5.90
N ASP A 223 11.73 -9.85 6.00
CA ASP A 223 10.69 -10.86 6.21
C ASP A 223 10.16 -10.91 7.66
N GLY A 224 10.82 -10.17 8.56
CA GLY A 224 10.48 -10.07 9.98
C GLY A 224 11.19 -11.04 10.89
N SER A 225 12.03 -11.93 10.39
CA SER A 225 12.86 -12.84 11.19
C SER A 225 14.10 -12.15 11.79
N SER A 226 14.33 -10.86 11.47
CA SER A 226 15.45 -10.10 11.99
C SER A 226 15.31 -9.80 13.48
N HIS A 227 16.40 -10.03 14.23
CA HIS A 227 16.49 -9.75 15.67
C HIS A 227 17.44 -8.58 15.91
N TRP A 228 17.01 -7.55 16.65
CA TRP A 228 17.80 -6.34 16.84
C TRP A 228 19.15 -6.59 17.56
N LEU A 229 19.20 -7.57 18.47
CA LEU A 229 20.42 -8.00 19.19
C LEU A 229 21.35 -8.89 18.38
N LEU A 230 20.93 -9.39 17.22
CA LEU A 230 21.65 -10.33 16.38
C LEU A 230 21.87 -9.73 14.99
N PRO A 231 22.91 -8.88 14.80
CA PRO A 231 23.09 -8.09 13.58
C PRO A 231 23.17 -8.92 12.29
N TRP A 232 23.68 -10.15 12.34
CA TRP A 232 23.72 -11.04 11.17
C TRP A 232 22.32 -11.41 10.66
N THR A 233 21.30 -11.45 11.54
CA THR A 233 19.93 -11.73 11.13
C THR A 233 19.32 -10.60 10.28
N TRP A 234 19.87 -9.39 10.32
CA TRP A 234 19.42 -8.28 9.48
C TRP A 234 19.72 -8.55 8.00
N PHE A 235 20.84 -9.24 7.73
CA PHE A 235 21.23 -9.60 6.37
C PHE A 235 20.46 -10.81 5.85
N THR A 236 20.24 -11.83 6.71
CA THR A 236 19.50 -13.03 6.32
C THR A 236 18.00 -12.81 6.17
N ALA A 237 17.42 -11.88 6.93
CA ALA A 237 16.02 -11.50 6.85
C ALA A 237 15.73 -10.45 5.77
N MET A 238 16.76 -9.88 5.15
CA MET A 238 16.58 -8.81 4.16
C MET A 238 16.00 -9.35 2.87
N ARG A 239 15.09 -8.58 2.26
CA ARG A 239 14.52 -8.82 0.93
C ARG A 239 15.13 -7.83 -0.07
N PRO A 240 16.33 -8.12 -0.61
CA PRO A 240 17.09 -7.16 -1.42
C PRO A 240 16.39 -6.78 -2.72
N GLU A 241 15.58 -7.68 -3.29
CA GLU A 241 14.79 -7.45 -4.51
C GLU A 241 13.72 -6.37 -4.36
N ARG A 242 13.41 -5.98 -3.12
CA ARG A 242 12.45 -4.92 -2.82
C ARG A 242 13.09 -3.56 -2.58
N ILE A 243 14.40 -3.53 -2.33
CA ILE A 243 15.14 -2.29 -2.07
C ILE A 243 15.35 -1.53 -3.38
N GLY A 244 15.02 -0.24 -3.40
CA GLY A 244 15.07 0.59 -4.60
C GLY A 244 13.84 0.47 -5.51
N ARG A 245 12.85 -0.36 -5.16
CA ARG A 245 11.60 -0.47 -5.93
C ARG A 245 10.77 0.80 -5.76
N GLY A 246 10.51 1.49 -6.87
CA GLY A 246 9.63 2.66 -6.96
C GLY A 246 8.16 2.26 -7.15
N PHE A 247 7.25 3.25 -7.12
CA PHE A 247 5.79 3.05 -7.11
C PHE A 247 5.07 3.89 -8.16
#